data_428fa1dc2d52c87112f85c2cf6980f0f
#
_entry.id   428fa1dc2d52c87112f85c2cf6980f0f
#
_cell.length_a   1.000
_cell.length_b   1.000
_cell.length_c   1.000
_cell.angle_alpha   90.00
_cell.angle_beta   90.00
_cell.angle_gamma   90.00
#
_symmetry.space_group_name_H-M   'P 1'
#
loop_
_entity.id
_entity.type
_entity.pdbx_description
1 polymer ?
#
loop_
_entity_poly.entity_id
_entity_poly.type
_entity_poly.pdbx_seq_one_letter_code
_entity_poly.pdbx_strand_id
1 'polypeptide(L)'
;MELEERLENRLMSHGVYVREVDAGERLDLTYETVAPGEGVPHRDIGRIVNLLREMREQGDWEHTPIRGEASDPKGEYLGTWHVKVEWLEALQEEDLSEVAFSQRVLDTIEEAEG
;
A
#
# COMPACT_ATOMS: atom_id res chain seq x y z
N MET A 1 1.35 9.42 18.09
CA MET A 1 1.18 8.02 17.64
C MET A 1 2.07 7.78 16.43
N GLU A 2 2.81 6.72 16.45
CA GLU A 2 3.74 6.43 15.38
C GLU A 2 3.05 5.94 14.10
N LEU A 3 3.70 6.13 12.96
CA LEU A 3 3.18 5.75 11.65
C LEU A 3 2.74 4.29 11.61
N GLU A 4 3.58 3.38 12.12
CA GLU A 4 3.29 1.96 12.14
C GLU A 4 2.00 1.65 12.89
N GLU A 5 1.82 2.21 14.08
CA GLU A 5 0.63 1.98 14.88
C GLU A 5 -0.63 2.52 14.21
N ARG A 6 -0.53 3.66 13.56
CA ARG A 6 -1.67 4.25 12.86
C ARG A 6 -2.07 3.41 11.66
N LEU A 7 -1.09 2.91 10.93
CA LEU A 7 -1.36 2.01 9.80
C LEU A 7 -2.03 0.73 10.29
N GLU A 8 -1.49 0.12 11.35
CA GLU A 8 -2.09 -1.09 11.91
C GLU A 8 -3.53 -0.87 12.31
N ASN A 9 -3.80 0.18 13.09
CA ASN A 9 -5.13 0.44 13.61
C ASN A 9 -6.14 0.76 12.53
N ARG A 10 -5.76 1.59 11.56
CA ARG A 10 -6.67 2.02 10.52
C ARG A 10 -6.94 0.93 9.50
N LEU A 11 -5.95 0.12 9.17
CA LEU A 11 -6.09 -0.93 8.16
C LEU A 11 -6.75 -2.19 8.70
N MET A 12 -6.61 -2.47 9.99
CA MET A 12 -7.21 -3.64 10.61
C MET A 12 -8.73 -3.68 10.42
N SER A 13 -9.39 -2.55 10.50
CA SER A 13 -10.84 -2.47 10.32
C SER A 13 -11.28 -2.77 8.88
N HIS A 14 -10.35 -2.80 7.95
CA HIS A 14 -10.61 -3.10 6.54
C HIS A 14 -10.15 -4.51 6.14
N GLY A 15 -9.76 -5.33 7.13
CA GLY A 15 -9.29 -6.68 6.84
C GLY A 15 -7.85 -6.76 6.36
N VAL A 16 -7.07 -5.71 6.60
CA VAL A 16 -5.64 -5.66 6.28
C VAL A 16 -4.87 -5.63 7.59
N TYR A 17 -4.08 -6.66 7.84
CA TYR A 17 -3.33 -6.81 9.09
C TYR A 17 -1.86 -6.55 8.83
N VAL A 18 -1.38 -5.40 9.28
CA VAL A 18 0.00 -5.00 9.11
C VAL A 18 0.91 -5.86 9.97
N ARG A 19 1.91 -6.47 9.35
CA ARG A 19 2.90 -7.30 10.03
C ARG A 19 4.16 -6.54 10.33
N GLU A 20 4.62 -5.75 9.38
CA GLU A 20 5.88 -5.04 9.50
C GLU A 20 5.83 -3.76 8.69
N VAL A 21 6.39 -2.70 9.24
CA VAL A 21 6.55 -1.42 8.55
C VAL A 21 7.98 -0.95 8.76
N ASP A 22 8.67 -0.68 7.67
CA ASP A 22 10.00 -0.08 7.70
C ASP A 22 9.94 1.24 6.95
N ALA A 23 9.94 2.34 7.69
CA ALA A 23 9.86 3.68 7.12
C ALA A 23 11.25 4.33 7.11
N GLY A 24 11.82 4.47 5.93
CA GLY A 24 13.11 5.09 5.73
C GLY A 24 13.09 5.85 4.40
N GLU A 25 14.10 5.64 3.56
CA GLU A 25 14.14 6.24 2.23
C GLU A 25 13.02 5.68 1.35
N ARG A 26 12.51 4.50 1.71
CA ARG A 26 11.36 3.88 1.10
C ARG A 26 10.48 3.33 2.22
N LEU A 27 9.17 3.32 2.02
CA LEU A 27 8.26 2.71 2.95
C LEU A 27 8.00 1.27 2.53
N ASP A 28 8.50 0.32 3.30
CA ASP A 28 8.24 -1.11 3.08
C ASP A 28 7.16 -1.57 4.04
N LEU A 29 6.11 -2.17 3.50
CA LEU A 29 4.95 -2.62 4.26
C LEU A 29 4.68 -4.09 3.96
N THR A 30 4.68 -4.92 5.00
CA THR A 30 4.30 -6.33 4.90
C THR A 30 2.98 -6.50 5.63
N TYR A 31 2.00 -7.12 4.97
CA TYR A 31 0.66 -7.25 5.54
C TYR A 31 0.00 -8.56 5.13
N GLU A 32 -1.00 -8.97 5.93
CA GLU A 32 -1.88 -10.08 5.60
C GLU A 32 -3.24 -9.53 5.20
N THR A 33 -3.88 -10.17 4.25
CA THR A 33 -5.22 -9.80 3.81
C THR A 33 -6.17 -10.97 3.99
N VAL A 34 -7.41 -10.65 4.40
CA VAL A 34 -8.49 -11.65 4.50
C VAL A 34 -9.42 -11.59 3.29
N ALA A 35 -9.11 -10.74 2.32
CA ALA A 35 -9.94 -10.63 1.12
C ALA A 35 -9.96 -11.95 0.35
N PRO A 36 -11.14 -12.38 -0.10
CA PRO A 36 -11.24 -13.64 -0.86
C PRO A 36 -10.67 -13.47 -2.27
N GLY A 37 -10.28 -14.57 -2.88
CA GLY A 37 -9.77 -14.59 -4.24
C GLY A 37 -8.29 -14.93 -4.30
N GLU A 38 -7.75 -14.97 -5.50
CA GLU A 38 -6.36 -15.27 -5.75
C GLU A 38 -5.57 -13.99 -6.02
N GLY A 39 -4.29 -14.02 -5.68
CA GLY A 39 -3.38 -12.91 -5.93
C GLY A 39 -3.54 -11.76 -4.95
N VAL A 40 -2.96 -10.62 -5.31
CA VAL A 40 -2.96 -9.43 -4.46
C VAL A 40 -4.27 -8.66 -4.65
N PRO A 41 -5.07 -8.48 -3.58
CA PRO A 41 -6.33 -7.75 -3.71
C PRO A 41 -6.09 -6.27 -4.06
N HIS A 42 -6.63 -5.83 -5.19
CA HIS A 42 -6.48 -4.45 -5.65
C HIS A 42 -7.12 -3.46 -4.67
N ARG A 43 -8.23 -3.86 -4.04
CA ARG A 43 -8.93 -3.02 -3.07
C ARG A 43 -8.03 -2.65 -1.90
N ASP A 44 -7.23 -3.60 -1.43
CA ASP A 44 -6.35 -3.35 -0.28
C ASP A 44 -5.24 -2.37 -0.64
N ILE A 45 -4.69 -2.46 -1.85
CA ILE A 45 -3.69 -1.51 -2.33
C ILE A 45 -4.27 -0.10 -2.29
N GLY A 46 -5.47 0.08 -2.82
CA GLY A 46 -6.14 1.38 -2.82
C GLY A 46 -6.33 1.93 -1.42
N ARG A 47 -6.72 1.10 -0.48
CA ARG A 47 -6.92 1.52 0.91
C ARG A 47 -5.63 1.95 1.58
N ILE A 48 -4.56 1.19 1.35
CA ILE A 48 -3.25 1.51 1.91
C ILE A 48 -2.73 2.84 1.36
N VAL A 49 -2.78 2.99 0.05
CA VAL A 49 -2.29 4.21 -0.61
C VAL A 49 -3.12 5.43 -0.21
N ASN A 50 -4.44 5.30 -0.17
CA ASN A 50 -5.31 6.40 0.22
C ASN A 50 -5.07 6.83 1.67
N LEU A 51 -4.83 5.88 2.56
CA LEU A 51 -4.51 6.18 3.95
C LEU A 51 -3.19 6.94 4.06
N LEU A 52 -2.17 6.51 3.32
CA LEU A 52 -0.88 7.19 3.31
C LEU A 52 -0.99 8.61 2.75
N ARG A 53 -1.80 8.81 1.71
CA ARG A 53 -2.06 10.14 1.16
C ARG A 53 -2.75 11.04 2.20
N GLU A 54 -3.70 10.50 2.94
CA GLU A 54 -4.37 11.21 4.03
C GLU A 54 -3.37 11.62 5.11
N MET A 55 -2.48 10.70 5.49
CA MET A 55 -1.44 10.98 6.48
C MET A 55 -0.46 12.04 5.99
N ARG A 56 -0.18 12.06 4.69
CA ARG A 56 0.66 13.09 4.07
C ARG A 56 0.02 14.47 4.22
N GLU A 57 -1.28 14.57 3.99
CA GLU A 57 -2.02 15.82 4.15
C GLU A 57 -2.01 16.31 5.60
N GLN A 58 -1.99 15.39 6.55
CA GLN A 58 -1.94 15.70 7.98
C GLN A 58 -0.53 16.00 8.48
N GLY A 59 0.47 15.86 7.62
CA GLY A 59 1.86 16.09 7.99
C GLY A 59 2.54 14.94 8.72
N ASP A 60 1.91 13.77 8.73
CA ASP A 60 2.40 12.60 9.46
C ASP A 60 3.27 11.68 8.63
N TRP A 61 3.32 11.90 7.34
CA TRP A 61 4.14 11.12 6.41
C TRP A 61 4.54 11.99 5.24
N GLU A 62 5.77 11.85 4.77
CA GLU A 62 6.24 12.53 3.58
C GLU A 62 6.36 11.55 2.43
N HIS A 63 6.15 12.02 1.20
CA HIS A 63 6.21 11.16 0.02
C HIS A 63 7.55 10.46 -0.10
N THR A 64 7.52 9.15 -0.04
CA THR A 64 8.64 8.27 -0.34
C THR A 64 8.10 7.15 -1.22
N PRO A 65 8.96 6.40 -1.92
CA PRO A 65 8.48 5.24 -2.65
C PRO A 65 7.84 4.25 -1.66
N ILE A 66 6.83 3.53 -2.12
CA ILE A 66 6.12 2.53 -1.30
C ILE A 66 6.33 1.15 -1.93
N ARG A 67 6.58 0.16 -1.10
CA ARG A 67 6.58 -1.25 -1.52
C ARG A 67 5.70 -2.03 -0.58
N GLY A 68 4.75 -2.77 -1.13
CA GLY A 68 3.86 -3.62 -0.35
C GLY A 68 4.10 -5.09 -0.65
N GLU A 69 4.02 -5.92 0.38
CA GLU A 69 4.09 -7.37 0.25
C GLU A 69 2.89 -7.97 0.94
N ALA A 70 2.09 -8.72 0.20
CA ALA A 70 0.84 -9.29 0.69
C ALA A 70 0.96 -10.79 0.90
N SER A 71 0.36 -11.28 1.98
CA SER A 71 0.23 -12.69 2.29
C SER A 71 -1.21 -12.99 2.72
N ASP A 72 -1.61 -14.25 2.65
CA ASP A 72 -2.92 -14.66 3.15
C ASP A 72 -2.84 -14.96 4.67
N PRO A 73 -3.99 -15.24 5.34
CA PRO A 73 -3.97 -15.49 6.78
C PRO A 73 -3.18 -16.72 7.20
N LYS A 74 -2.85 -17.59 6.27
CA LYS A 74 -2.03 -18.77 6.54
C LYS A 74 -0.54 -18.46 6.39
N GLY A 75 -0.22 -17.23 5.99
CA GLY A 75 1.16 -16.81 5.77
C GLY A 75 1.68 -17.12 4.39
N GLU A 76 0.84 -17.58 3.47
CA GLU A 76 1.27 -17.83 2.10
C GLU A 76 1.43 -16.51 1.35
N TYR A 77 2.55 -16.38 0.69
CA TYR A 77 2.89 -15.19 -0.09
C TYR A 77 1.98 -15.04 -1.32
N LEU A 78 1.35 -13.88 -1.45
CA LEU A 78 0.45 -13.58 -2.57
C LEU A 78 1.11 -12.75 -3.67
N GLY A 79 1.99 -11.84 -3.31
CA GLY A 79 2.68 -11.00 -4.27
C GLY A 79 3.14 -9.69 -3.69
N THR A 80 3.74 -8.87 -4.55
CA THR A 80 4.23 -7.54 -4.18
C THR A 80 3.70 -6.50 -5.17
N TRP A 81 3.80 -5.24 -4.76
CA TRP A 81 3.47 -4.10 -5.60
C TRP A 81 4.29 -2.91 -5.12
N HIS A 82 4.36 -1.87 -5.92
CA HIS A 82 5.08 -0.67 -5.52
C HIS A 82 4.49 0.59 -6.11
N VAL A 83 4.86 1.73 -5.51
CA VAL A 83 4.46 3.06 -5.96
C VAL A 83 5.72 3.91 -6.04
N LYS A 84 5.97 4.50 -7.20
CA LYS A 84 7.08 5.42 -7.37
C LYS A 84 6.71 6.79 -6.78
N VAL A 85 7.68 7.45 -6.16
CA VAL A 85 7.43 8.76 -5.55
C VAL A 85 6.97 9.79 -6.59
N GLU A 86 7.46 9.71 -7.82
CA GLU A 86 7.07 10.60 -8.91
C GLU A 86 5.57 10.51 -9.20
N TRP A 87 4.99 9.32 -9.05
CA TRP A 87 3.55 9.12 -9.27
C TRP A 87 2.72 9.80 -8.18
N LEU A 88 3.19 9.73 -6.93
CA LEU A 88 2.51 10.39 -5.81
C LEU A 88 2.55 11.90 -5.97
N GLU A 89 3.69 12.43 -6.38
CA GLU A 89 3.86 13.85 -6.62
C GLU A 89 3.01 14.34 -7.79
N ALA A 90 2.99 13.58 -8.88
CA ALA A 90 2.17 13.92 -10.05
C ALA A 90 0.68 13.90 -9.72
N LEU A 91 0.24 12.96 -8.88
CA LEU A 91 -1.13 12.88 -8.44
C LEU A 91 -1.50 14.09 -7.59
N GLN A 92 -0.63 14.50 -6.68
CA GLN A 92 -0.86 15.66 -5.83
C GLN A 92 -0.93 16.96 -6.63
N GLU A 93 -0.12 17.08 -7.67
CA GLU A 93 -0.09 18.26 -8.54
C GLU A 93 -1.16 18.23 -9.62
N GLU A 94 -1.98 17.18 -9.64
CA GLU A 94 -3.03 16.97 -10.61
C GLU A 94 -2.52 16.78 -12.06
N ASP A 95 -1.26 16.40 -12.19
CA ASP A 95 -0.67 16.06 -13.49
C ASP A 95 -0.98 14.60 -13.87
N LEU A 96 -1.48 13.84 -12.93
CA LEU A 96 -1.85 12.43 -13.12
C LEU A 96 -3.21 12.22 -12.47
N SER A 97 -4.16 11.67 -13.21
CA SER A 97 -5.49 11.38 -12.67
C SER A 97 -5.43 10.19 -11.72
N GLU A 98 -6.44 10.07 -10.85
CA GLU A 98 -6.52 8.93 -9.93
C GLU A 98 -6.63 7.61 -10.67
N VAL A 99 -7.36 7.58 -11.78
CA VAL A 99 -7.49 6.38 -12.61
C VAL A 99 -6.14 5.98 -13.19
N ALA A 100 -5.42 6.93 -13.78
CA ALA A 100 -4.11 6.67 -14.35
C ALA A 100 -3.10 6.26 -13.28
N PHE A 101 -3.15 6.88 -12.11
CA PHE A 101 -2.31 6.52 -10.98
C PHE A 101 -2.56 5.07 -10.57
N SER A 102 -3.82 4.70 -10.38
CA SER A 102 -4.20 3.34 -10.00
C SER A 102 -3.71 2.32 -11.03
N GLN A 103 -3.85 2.62 -12.31
CA GLN A 103 -3.38 1.72 -13.38
C GLN A 103 -1.87 1.48 -13.28
N ARG A 104 -1.11 2.52 -13.03
CA ARG A 104 0.34 2.38 -12.90
C ARG A 104 0.73 1.51 -11.73
N VAL A 105 0.05 1.70 -10.59
CA VAL A 105 0.32 0.91 -9.38
C VAL A 105 -0.05 -0.57 -9.63
N LEU A 106 -1.22 -0.81 -10.21
CA LEU A 106 -1.67 -2.18 -10.48
C LEU A 106 -0.74 -2.90 -11.47
N ASP A 107 -0.15 -2.16 -12.40
CA ASP A 107 0.80 -2.74 -13.35
C ASP A 107 2.12 -3.18 -12.69
N THR A 108 2.38 -2.76 -11.45
CA THR A 108 3.58 -3.19 -10.73
C THR A 108 3.40 -4.51 -9.99
N ILE A 109 2.18 -5.03 -9.92
CA ILE A 109 1.90 -6.25 -9.15
C ILE A 109 2.67 -7.43 -9.74
N GLU A 110 3.45 -8.09 -8.87
CA GLU A 110 4.13 -9.33 -9.20
C GLU A 110 3.55 -10.39 -8.29
N GLU A 111 2.71 -11.25 -8.85
CA GLU A 111 2.03 -12.27 -8.07
C GLU A 111 2.90 -13.50 -7.89
N ALA A 112 2.66 -14.21 -6.78
CA ALA A 112 3.36 -15.45 -6.51
C ALA A 112 3.08 -16.46 -7.61
N GLU A 113 4.10 -17.18 -8.02
CA GLU A 113 3.95 -18.28 -8.98
C GLU A 113 3.34 -19.46 -8.23
N GLY A 114 2.14 -19.80 -8.62
CA GLY A 114 1.39 -20.84 -7.94
C GLY A 114 1.57 -22.23 -8.51
#